data_96d0db56f49b714cb0301f1685d1052a
#
_entry.id   96d0db56f49b714cb0301f1685d1052a
#
_cell.length_a   1.000
_cell.length_b   1.000
_cell.length_c   1.000
_cell.angle_alpha   90.00
_cell.angle_beta   90.00
_cell.angle_gamma   90.00
#
_symmetry.space_group_name_H-M   'P 1'
#
loop_
_entity.id
_entity.type
_entity.pdbx_description
1 polymer ?
#
loop_
_entity_poly.entity_id
_entity_poly.type
_entity_poly.pdbx_seq_one_letter_code
_entity_poly.pdbx_strand_id
1 'polypeptide(L)'
;MNNNTEYAALILRIGLGAMFLSHGLLKVMVFTLPGTVAFFEQVGFPGWMAYLVTFAEIGGGVLLLAGVAVRAVSTALIPVLLGATFVHFGFGWVFSNPNGGWEYPAFLTLAAVVQALLGPGAFALRFPARHQPAAA
;
A
#
# COMPACT_ATOMS: atom_id res chain seq x y z
N MET A 1 11.91 -2.62 -21.01
CA MET A 1 12.73 -2.24 -19.84
C MET A 1 13.96 -3.14 -19.84
N ASN A 2 15.10 -2.67 -19.35
CA ASN A 2 16.25 -3.56 -19.17
C ASN A 2 16.04 -4.49 -17.96
N ASN A 3 16.82 -5.57 -17.89
CA ASN A 3 16.64 -6.57 -16.82
C ASN A 3 16.76 -5.96 -15.40
N ASN A 4 17.65 -4.97 -15.22
CA ASN A 4 17.82 -4.33 -13.90
C ASN A 4 16.58 -3.56 -13.48
N THR A 5 15.89 -2.88 -14.38
CA THR A 5 14.64 -2.15 -14.09
C THR A 5 13.50 -3.11 -13.73
N GLU A 6 13.42 -4.26 -14.42
CA GLU A 6 12.42 -5.29 -14.12
C GLU A 6 12.62 -5.88 -12.71
N TYR A 7 13.87 -6.16 -12.34
CA TYR A 7 14.19 -6.67 -11.01
C TYR A 7 14.05 -5.60 -9.92
N ALA A 8 14.40 -4.35 -10.19
CA ALA A 8 14.18 -3.24 -9.25
C ALA A 8 12.69 -3.07 -8.93
N ALA A 9 11.83 -3.10 -9.97
CA ALA A 9 10.39 -3.05 -9.80
C ALA A 9 9.85 -4.25 -9.01
N LEU A 10 10.37 -5.46 -9.24
CA LEU A 10 10.02 -6.66 -8.48
C LEU A 10 10.36 -6.51 -6.99
N ILE A 11 11.59 -6.09 -6.68
CA ILE A 11 12.05 -5.97 -5.29
C ILE A 11 11.21 -4.93 -4.54
N LEU A 12 10.99 -3.77 -5.15
CA LEU A 12 10.17 -2.71 -4.56
C LEU A 12 8.73 -3.19 -4.34
N ARG A 13 8.14 -3.88 -5.31
CA ARG A 13 6.80 -4.45 -5.24
C ARG A 13 6.65 -5.45 -4.10
N ILE A 14 7.61 -6.36 -3.94
CA ILE A 14 7.61 -7.35 -2.84
C ILE A 14 7.72 -6.62 -1.50
N GLY A 15 8.62 -5.65 -1.37
CA GLY A 15 8.76 -4.86 -0.16
C GLY A 15 7.47 -4.12 0.23
N LEU A 16 6.88 -3.38 -0.71
CA LEU A 16 5.61 -2.69 -0.49
C LEU A 16 4.46 -3.66 -0.18
N GLY A 17 4.35 -4.75 -0.94
CA GLY A 17 3.31 -5.76 -0.72
C GLY A 17 3.40 -6.40 0.67
N ALA A 18 4.60 -6.75 1.11
CA ALA A 18 4.83 -7.27 2.46
C ALA A 18 4.47 -6.25 3.55
N MET A 19 4.85 -4.98 3.36
CA MET A 19 4.54 -3.91 4.30
C MET A 19 3.03 -3.67 4.42
N PHE A 20 2.32 -3.54 3.31
CA PHE A 20 0.86 -3.35 3.33
C PHE A 20 0.14 -4.55 3.94
N LEU A 21 0.49 -5.77 3.54
CA LEU A 21 -0.12 -6.98 4.07
C LEU A 21 0.09 -7.08 5.59
N SER A 22 1.31 -6.87 6.08
CA SER A 22 1.60 -6.92 7.51
C SER A 22 0.85 -5.85 8.31
N HIS A 23 0.77 -4.60 7.81
CA HIS A 23 0.04 -3.52 8.48
C HIS A 23 -1.48 -3.78 8.50
N GLY A 24 -2.04 -4.31 7.43
CA GLY A 24 -3.45 -4.71 7.40
C GLY A 24 -3.73 -5.87 8.38
N LEU A 25 -2.86 -6.88 8.42
CA LEU A 25 -2.98 -7.99 9.36
C LEU A 25 -2.82 -7.56 10.82
N LEU A 26 -1.93 -6.61 11.13
CA LEU A 26 -1.82 -6.02 12.49
C LEU A 26 -3.13 -5.40 12.95
N LYS A 27 -3.86 -4.72 12.07
CA LYS A 27 -5.16 -4.10 12.37
C LYS A 27 -6.23 -5.14 12.71
N VAL A 28 -6.13 -6.35 12.16
CA VAL A 28 -7.09 -7.44 12.42
C VAL A 28 -6.67 -8.28 13.60
N MET A 29 -5.41 -8.70 13.66
CA MET A 29 -4.93 -9.74 14.58
C MET A 29 -4.41 -9.20 15.91
N VAL A 30 -3.86 -7.98 15.92
CA VAL A 30 -3.22 -7.39 17.10
C VAL A 30 -4.06 -6.26 17.68
N PHE A 31 -4.37 -5.25 16.89
CA PHE A 31 -5.17 -4.11 17.35
C PHE A 31 -6.67 -4.42 17.40
N THR A 32 -7.11 -5.44 16.72
CA THR A 32 -8.50 -5.79 16.41
C THR A 32 -9.21 -4.74 15.56
N LEU A 33 -10.23 -5.12 14.83
CA LEU A 33 -11.02 -4.15 14.05
C LEU A 33 -11.71 -3.10 14.93
N PRO A 34 -12.36 -3.45 16.07
CA PRO A 34 -12.91 -2.45 16.97
C PRO A 34 -11.87 -1.49 17.53
N GLY A 35 -10.68 -1.98 17.89
CA GLY A 35 -9.56 -1.15 18.35
C GLY A 35 -9.06 -0.19 17.25
N THR A 36 -8.99 -0.65 16.01
CA THR A 36 -8.63 0.18 14.85
C THR A 36 -9.68 1.25 14.59
N VAL A 37 -10.97 0.92 14.69
CA VAL A 37 -12.08 1.89 14.60
C VAL A 37 -11.92 2.99 15.65
N ALA A 38 -11.73 2.61 16.91
CA ALA A 38 -11.54 3.57 18.01
C ALA A 38 -10.33 4.49 17.78
N PHE A 39 -9.22 3.95 17.25
CA PHE A 39 -8.05 4.75 16.90
C PHE A 39 -8.37 5.76 15.78
N PHE A 40 -9.07 5.36 14.72
CA PHE A 40 -9.45 6.27 13.64
C PHE A 40 -10.32 7.42 14.16
N GLU A 41 -11.30 7.13 15.00
CA GLU A 41 -12.14 8.14 15.63
C GLU A 41 -11.33 9.10 16.53
N GLN A 42 -10.39 8.56 17.28
CA GLN A 42 -9.50 9.36 18.14
C GLN A 42 -8.63 10.34 17.34
N VAL A 43 -8.19 9.96 16.15
CA VAL A 43 -7.37 10.83 15.28
C VAL A 43 -8.20 11.68 14.32
N GLY A 44 -9.52 11.69 14.46
CA GLY A 44 -10.44 12.55 13.73
C GLY A 44 -10.97 12.01 12.40
N PHE A 45 -10.79 10.73 12.13
CA PHE A 45 -11.38 10.07 10.96
C PHE A 45 -12.65 9.30 11.32
N PRO A 46 -13.62 9.20 10.40
CA PRO A 46 -14.79 8.34 10.61
C PRO A 46 -14.39 6.88 10.85
N GLY A 47 -14.98 6.22 11.85
CA GLY A 47 -14.62 4.84 12.23
C GLY A 47 -14.75 3.81 11.10
N TRP A 48 -15.72 3.99 10.18
CA TRP A 48 -15.91 3.11 9.03
C TRP A 48 -14.69 3.07 8.08
N MET A 49 -13.88 4.14 8.05
CA MET A 49 -12.65 4.19 7.24
C MET A 49 -11.63 3.13 7.68
N ALA A 50 -11.66 2.71 8.95
CA ALA A 50 -10.79 1.65 9.45
C ALA A 50 -10.97 0.34 8.68
N TYR A 51 -12.21 -0.02 8.35
CA TYR A 51 -12.50 -1.22 7.54
C TYR A 51 -12.00 -1.06 6.11
N LEU A 52 -12.26 0.09 5.49
CA LEU A 52 -11.83 0.38 4.13
C LEU A 52 -10.30 0.33 4.00
N VAL A 53 -9.59 0.99 4.92
CA VAL A 53 -8.12 1.00 4.94
C VAL A 53 -7.55 -0.39 5.19
N THR A 54 -8.09 -1.14 6.16
CA THR A 54 -7.64 -2.51 6.45
C THR A 54 -7.83 -3.42 5.24
N PHE A 55 -8.99 -3.35 4.58
CA PHE A 55 -9.26 -4.10 3.36
C PHE A 55 -8.31 -3.70 2.21
N ALA A 56 -8.09 -2.40 2.02
CA ALA A 56 -7.18 -1.90 0.99
C ALA A 56 -5.72 -2.35 1.23
N GLU A 57 -5.25 -2.34 2.48
CA GLU A 57 -3.92 -2.80 2.84
C GLU A 57 -3.73 -4.31 2.62
N ILE A 58 -4.67 -5.13 3.10
CA ILE A 58 -4.60 -6.59 2.93
C ILE A 58 -4.74 -6.95 1.44
N GLY A 59 -5.78 -6.47 0.79
CA GLY A 59 -6.04 -6.77 -0.62
C GLY A 59 -4.96 -6.21 -1.53
N GLY A 60 -4.57 -4.95 -1.33
CA GLY A 60 -3.49 -4.31 -2.08
C GLY A 60 -2.14 -4.99 -1.85
N GLY A 61 -1.83 -5.37 -0.62
CA GLY A 61 -0.61 -6.11 -0.30
C GLY A 61 -0.54 -7.45 -1.03
N VAL A 62 -1.62 -8.24 -1.01
CA VAL A 62 -1.71 -9.51 -1.75
C VAL A 62 -1.56 -9.30 -3.26
N LEU A 63 -2.26 -8.31 -3.83
CA LEU A 63 -2.19 -8.01 -5.26
C LEU A 63 -0.79 -7.54 -5.68
N LEU A 64 -0.11 -6.74 -4.86
CA LEU A 64 1.27 -6.34 -5.11
C LEU A 64 2.22 -7.55 -5.07
N LEU A 65 2.11 -8.42 -4.07
CA LEU A 65 2.93 -9.64 -3.99
C LEU A 65 2.73 -10.54 -5.22
N ALA A 66 1.49 -10.71 -5.65
CA ALA A 66 1.16 -11.48 -6.85
C ALA A 66 1.56 -10.77 -8.16
N GLY A 67 1.77 -9.47 -8.14
CA GLY A 67 2.08 -8.68 -9.34
C GLY A 67 0.86 -8.40 -10.23
N VAL A 68 -0.33 -8.35 -9.63
CA VAL A 68 -1.59 -8.11 -10.33
C VAL A 68 -1.93 -6.62 -10.28
N ALA A 69 -2.26 -6.02 -11.42
CA ALA A 69 -2.70 -4.63 -11.56
C ALA A 69 -1.80 -3.61 -10.79
N VAL A 70 -0.51 -3.86 -10.74
CA VAL A 70 0.45 -3.19 -9.85
C VAL A 70 0.37 -1.66 -9.90
N ARG A 71 0.27 -1.06 -11.10
CA ARG A 71 0.16 0.40 -11.25
C ARG A 71 -1.10 0.94 -10.57
N ALA A 72 -2.24 0.32 -10.82
CA ALA A 72 -3.52 0.73 -10.26
C ALA A 72 -3.56 0.55 -8.74
N VAL A 73 -3.07 -0.60 -8.26
CA VAL A 73 -3.01 -0.92 -6.82
C VAL A 73 -2.08 0.05 -6.09
N SER A 74 -0.86 0.28 -6.60
CA SER A 74 0.08 1.23 -5.99
C SER A 74 -0.51 2.64 -5.93
N THR A 75 -1.16 3.10 -7.01
CA THR A 75 -1.82 4.41 -7.04
C THR A 75 -2.97 4.48 -6.03
N ALA A 76 -3.80 3.43 -5.94
CA ALA A 76 -4.93 3.39 -4.99
C ALA A 76 -4.48 3.36 -3.51
N LEU A 77 -3.28 2.87 -3.21
CA LEU A 77 -2.72 2.84 -1.86
C LEU A 77 -2.05 4.16 -1.44
N ILE A 78 -1.73 5.07 -2.38
CA ILE A 78 -1.14 6.38 -2.06
C ILE A 78 -2.01 7.19 -1.08
N PRO A 79 -3.33 7.33 -1.26
CA PRO A 79 -4.18 8.04 -0.29
C PRO A 79 -4.12 7.47 1.12
N VAL A 80 -4.01 6.13 1.26
CA VAL A 80 -3.86 5.48 2.57
C VAL A 80 -2.56 5.92 3.25
N LEU A 81 -1.45 5.95 2.50
CA LEU A 81 -0.14 6.38 3.01
C LEU A 81 -0.09 7.89 3.32
N LEU A 82 -0.76 8.71 2.51
CA LEU A 82 -0.89 10.15 2.79
C LEU A 82 -1.70 10.38 4.07
N GLY A 83 -2.78 9.62 4.28
CA GLY A 83 -3.55 9.65 5.53
C GLY A 83 -2.70 9.24 6.73
N ALA A 84 -1.91 8.17 6.60
CA ALA A 84 -0.97 7.75 7.64
C ALA A 84 0.09 8.82 7.91
N THR A 85 0.65 9.45 6.87
CA THR A 85 1.62 10.54 7.01
C THR A 85 0.99 11.72 7.76
N PHE A 86 -0.23 12.10 7.42
CA PHE A 86 -0.97 13.18 8.09
C PHE A 86 -1.18 12.88 9.58
N VAL A 87 -1.62 11.67 9.94
CA VAL A 87 -1.82 11.26 11.34
C VAL A 87 -0.52 11.34 12.14
N HIS A 88 0.60 10.91 11.55
CA HIS A 88 1.89 10.87 12.24
C HIS A 88 2.62 12.21 12.21
N PHE A 89 2.16 13.20 11.44
CA PHE A 89 2.85 14.49 11.31
C PHE A 89 3.03 15.20 12.65
N GLY A 90 2.03 15.13 13.53
CA GLY A 90 2.07 15.71 14.87
C GLY A 90 3.02 15.02 15.86
N PHE A 91 3.54 13.82 15.53
CA PHE A 91 4.43 13.03 16.40
C PHE A 91 5.92 13.26 16.11
N GLY A 92 6.25 14.17 15.18
CA GLY A 92 7.62 14.49 14.79
C GLY A 92 8.14 13.62 13.65
N TRP A 93 9.37 13.88 13.22
CA TRP A 93 10.00 13.25 12.06
C TRP A 93 10.34 11.79 12.30
N VAL A 94 11.08 11.49 13.36
CA VAL A 94 11.72 10.19 13.60
C VAL A 94 10.68 9.11 13.94
N PHE A 95 10.75 7.96 13.26
CA PHE A 95 9.82 6.84 13.46
C PHE A 95 9.84 6.29 14.91
N SER A 96 10.95 6.44 15.62
CA SER A 96 11.14 5.97 17.01
C SER A 96 10.52 6.90 18.07
N ASN A 97 9.96 8.04 17.68
CA ASN A 97 9.22 8.91 18.59
C ASN A 97 8.00 8.18 19.18
N PRO A 98 7.53 8.56 20.38
CA PRO A 98 6.26 8.06 20.92
C PRO A 98 5.13 8.21 19.88
N ASN A 99 4.40 7.13 19.63
CA ASN A 99 3.37 7.00 18.59
C ASN A 99 3.90 6.98 17.14
N GLY A 100 5.21 6.90 16.94
CA GLY A 100 5.85 6.89 15.62
C GLY A 100 6.03 8.29 15.02
N GLY A 101 6.90 8.42 14.02
CA GLY A 101 7.09 9.65 13.26
C GLY A 101 6.58 9.53 11.82
N TRP A 102 6.53 10.67 11.12
CA TRP A 102 5.98 10.70 9.76
C TRP A 102 6.98 10.34 8.66
N GLU A 103 8.28 10.18 8.98
CA GLU A 103 9.29 9.80 7.97
C GLU A 103 8.96 8.48 7.27
N TYR A 104 8.50 7.50 8.03
CA TYR A 104 8.22 6.17 7.52
C TYR A 104 7.04 6.13 6.53
N PRO A 105 5.83 6.61 6.87
CA PRO A 105 4.74 6.64 5.90
C PRO A 105 5.00 7.59 4.73
N ALA A 106 5.76 8.67 4.92
CA ALA A 106 6.18 9.55 3.83
C ALA A 106 7.11 8.82 2.84
N PHE A 107 8.09 8.07 3.34
CA PHE A 107 8.96 7.27 2.49
C PHE A 107 8.19 6.18 1.73
N LEU A 108 7.26 5.50 2.39
CA LEU A 108 6.40 4.52 1.72
C LEU A 108 5.51 5.16 0.64
N THR A 109 5.05 6.40 0.86
CA THR A 109 4.31 7.15 -0.16
C THR A 109 5.17 7.35 -1.42
N LEU A 110 6.42 7.80 -1.23
CA LEU A 110 7.36 7.95 -2.34
C LEU A 110 7.62 6.62 -3.04
N ALA A 111 7.84 5.55 -2.29
CA ALA A 111 8.04 4.21 -2.81
C ALA A 111 6.83 3.71 -3.63
N ALA A 112 5.61 3.98 -3.17
CA ALA A 112 4.38 3.63 -3.90
C ALA A 112 4.24 4.42 -5.21
N VAL A 113 4.61 5.69 -5.23
CA VAL A 113 4.67 6.51 -6.46
C VAL A 113 5.68 5.91 -7.44
N VAL A 114 6.89 5.59 -6.98
CA VAL A 114 7.92 4.96 -7.82
C VAL A 114 7.44 3.62 -8.36
N GLN A 115 6.77 2.79 -7.54
CA GLN A 115 6.20 1.51 -7.99
C GLN A 115 5.12 1.71 -9.06
N ALA A 116 4.24 2.71 -8.90
CA ALA A 116 3.21 3.02 -9.88
C ALA A 116 3.84 3.44 -11.24
N LEU A 117 4.95 4.17 -11.22
CA LEU A 117 5.69 4.57 -12.43
C LEU A 117 6.43 3.39 -13.07
N LEU A 118 7.14 2.58 -12.29
CA LEU A 118 7.87 1.42 -12.79
C LEU A 118 6.93 0.34 -13.35
N GLY A 119 5.82 0.09 -12.68
CA GLY A 119 4.88 -0.98 -13.05
C GLY A 119 5.25 -2.34 -12.45
N PRO A 120 4.76 -3.44 -13.05
CA PRO A 120 4.75 -4.75 -12.39
C PRO A 120 6.13 -5.40 -12.20
N GLY A 121 7.10 -5.12 -13.07
CA GLY A 121 8.41 -5.76 -13.01
C GLY A 121 8.40 -7.25 -13.39
N ALA A 122 9.51 -7.92 -13.06
CA ALA A 122 9.69 -9.34 -13.33
C ALA A 122 8.70 -10.21 -12.54
N PHE A 123 8.40 -11.40 -13.07
CA PHE A 123 7.53 -12.43 -12.44
C PHE A 123 6.14 -11.93 -12.02
N ALA A 124 5.63 -10.87 -12.62
CA ALA A 124 4.28 -10.40 -12.38
C ALA A 124 3.26 -11.30 -13.09
N LEU A 125 2.14 -11.60 -12.42
CA LEU A 125 1.03 -12.30 -13.05
C LEU A 125 0.35 -11.37 -14.07
N ARG A 126 0.45 -11.74 -15.34
CA ARG A 126 -0.18 -11.02 -16.46
C ARG A 126 -1.37 -11.81 -16.95
N PHE A 127 -2.56 -11.26 -16.81
CA PHE A 127 -3.72 -11.84 -17.48
C PHE A 127 -3.67 -11.47 -18.97
N PRO A 128 -3.87 -12.42 -19.90
CA PRO A 128 -3.92 -12.12 -21.32
C PRO A 128 -5.06 -11.10 -21.57
N ALA A 129 -4.74 -10.03 -22.27
CA ALA A 129 -5.76 -9.09 -22.74
C ALA A 129 -6.78 -9.87 -23.56
N ARG A 130 -8.07 -9.74 -23.27
CA ARG A 130 -9.13 -10.29 -24.12
C ARG A 130 -8.91 -9.75 -25.53
N HIS A 131 -8.67 -10.62 -26.49
CA HIS A 131 -8.71 -10.27 -27.90
C HIS A 131 -10.10 -9.68 -28.18
N GLN A 132 -10.16 -8.37 -28.41
CA GLN A 132 -11.32 -7.80 -29.11
C GLN A 132 -11.22 -8.33 -30.54
N PRO A 133 -12.23 -9.06 -31.03
CA PRO A 133 -12.28 -9.42 -32.44
C PRO A 133 -12.30 -8.10 -33.23
N ALA A 134 -11.41 -7.99 -34.22
CA ALA A 134 -11.43 -6.88 -35.15
C ALA A 134 -12.84 -6.78 -35.73
N ALA A 135 -13.47 -5.62 -35.57
CA ALA A 135 -14.72 -5.33 -36.24
C ALA A 135 -14.48 -5.38 -37.77
N ALA A 136 -15.15 -6.33 -38.39
CA ALA A 136 -15.16 -6.51 -39.84
C ALA A 136 -15.98 -5.41 -40.51
#